data_5e5eeed9e658af74144fa73b26eb37d7
#
_entry.id   5e5eeed9e658af74144fa73b26eb37d7
#
_cell.length_a   1.000
_cell.length_b   1.000
_cell.length_c   1.000
_cell.angle_alpha   90.00
_cell.angle_beta   90.00
_cell.angle_gamma   90.00
#
_symmetry.space_group_name_H-M   'P 1'
#
loop_
_entity.id
_entity.type
_entity.pdbx_description
1 polymer ?
#
loop_
_entity_poly.entity_id
_entity_poly.type
_entity_poly.pdbx_seq_one_letter_code
_entity_poly.pdbx_strand_id
1 'polypeptide(L)'
;MARDYLNDIKVQIPSVDSLIENMSGGQRQAVALARATHQDSKILLLDEPLAAMGAKESALVIDLVKDLSRNRGVSMIIIDHNYTHMFELCDRLNILQEGRISLDMNVEDTTIEALTELMVSEYRRRIALGQQELRV
;
A
#
# COMPACT_ATOMS: atom_id res chain seq x y z
N MET A 1 5.07 -2.85 -28.00
CA MET A 1 4.52 -3.75 -26.96
C MET A 1 4.83 -3.28 -25.54
N ALA A 2 6.07 -3.34 -24.98
CA ALA A 2 6.32 -2.85 -23.60
C ALA A 2 6.09 -1.33 -23.46
N ARG A 3 6.61 -0.52 -24.38
CA ARG A 3 6.42 0.95 -24.39
C ARG A 3 4.95 1.34 -24.50
N ASP A 4 4.19 0.65 -25.34
CA ASP A 4 2.77 0.95 -25.55
C ASP A 4 1.98 0.68 -24.27
N TYR A 5 2.28 -0.43 -23.59
CA TYR A 5 1.64 -0.75 -22.31
C TYR A 5 1.99 0.26 -21.21
N LEU A 6 3.26 0.64 -21.07
CA LEU A 6 3.68 1.67 -20.10
C LEU A 6 3.00 3.01 -20.37
N ASN A 7 2.86 3.40 -21.65
CA ASN A 7 2.12 4.61 -22.02
C ASN A 7 0.63 4.50 -21.69
N ASP A 8 0.03 3.34 -21.94
CA ASP A 8 -1.37 3.06 -21.64
C ASP A 8 -1.69 3.21 -20.15
N ILE A 9 -0.80 2.76 -19.27
CA ILE A 9 -0.92 2.93 -17.81
C ILE A 9 -0.25 4.22 -17.30
N LYS A 10 0.13 5.14 -18.19
CA LYS A 10 0.72 6.46 -17.89
C LYS A 10 2.03 6.42 -17.09
N VAL A 11 2.78 5.32 -17.18
CA VAL A 11 4.09 5.18 -16.56
C VAL A 11 5.17 5.80 -17.42
N GLN A 12 5.84 6.82 -16.88
CA GLN A 12 6.93 7.51 -17.57
C GLN A 12 8.29 7.00 -17.06
N ILE A 13 9.05 6.43 -17.97
CA ILE A 13 10.45 6.02 -17.76
C ILE A 13 11.35 6.62 -18.84
N PRO A 14 12.66 6.80 -18.56
CA PRO A 14 13.58 7.38 -19.55
C PRO A 14 13.62 6.60 -20.86
N SER A 15 13.74 5.29 -20.80
CA SER A 15 13.68 4.37 -21.93
C SER A 15 13.29 2.97 -21.44
N VAL A 16 12.66 2.19 -22.32
CA VAL A 16 12.39 0.75 -22.06
C VAL A 16 13.66 -0.09 -22.03
N ASP A 17 14.75 0.43 -22.59
CA ASP A 17 16.08 -0.19 -22.59
C ASP A 17 16.93 0.29 -21.40
N SER A 18 16.41 1.18 -20.56
CA SER A 18 17.13 1.66 -19.37
C SER A 18 17.28 0.55 -18.34
N LEU A 19 18.48 0.48 -17.72
CA LEU A 19 18.70 -0.41 -16.61
C LEU A 19 17.86 0.06 -15.41
N ILE A 20 17.26 -0.88 -14.70
CA ILE A 20 16.40 -0.60 -13.52
C ILE A 20 17.19 0.13 -12.42
N GLU A 21 18.48 -0.13 -12.28
CA GLU A 21 19.36 0.54 -11.31
C GLU A 21 19.48 2.05 -11.54
N ASN A 22 19.27 2.52 -12.78
CA ASN A 22 19.29 3.94 -13.15
C ASN A 22 17.94 4.64 -13.01
N MET A 23 16.91 3.94 -12.52
CA MET A 23 15.58 4.49 -12.32
C MET A 23 15.39 4.97 -10.89
N SER A 24 14.53 5.98 -10.70
CA SER A 24 14.10 6.40 -9.37
C SER A 24 13.29 5.30 -8.66
N GLY A 25 13.11 5.40 -7.34
CA GLY A 25 12.30 4.47 -6.55
C GLY A 25 10.89 4.32 -7.12
N GLY A 26 10.22 5.44 -7.39
CA GLY A 26 8.87 5.45 -7.98
C GLY A 26 8.82 4.85 -9.38
N GLN A 27 9.82 5.10 -10.22
CA GLN A 27 9.91 4.50 -11.56
C GLN A 27 10.08 2.98 -11.48
N ARG A 28 10.95 2.49 -10.60
CA ARG A 28 11.13 1.04 -10.37
C ARG A 28 9.83 0.39 -9.93
N GLN A 29 9.13 1.00 -8.98
CA GLN A 29 7.84 0.49 -8.49
C GLN A 29 6.76 0.51 -9.57
N ALA A 30 6.69 1.59 -10.35
CA ALA A 30 5.75 1.69 -11.47
C ALA A 30 6.00 0.60 -12.53
N VAL A 31 7.26 0.30 -12.84
CA VAL A 31 7.63 -0.79 -13.75
C VAL A 31 7.26 -2.15 -13.14
N ALA A 32 7.44 -2.35 -11.83
CA ALA A 32 7.04 -3.58 -11.15
C ALA A 32 5.52 -3.79 -11.21
N LEU A 33 4.73 -2.75 -10.94
CA LEU A 33 3.27 -2.76 -11.08
C LEU A 33 2.84 -3.04 -12.52
N ALA A 34 3.45 -2.37 -13.50
CA ALA A 34 3.21 -2.59 -14.91
C ALA A 34 3.44 -4.05 -15.32
N ARG A 35 4.53 -4.63 -14.85
CA ARG A 35 4.85 -6.05 -15.11
C ARG A 35 3.83 -6.99 -14.48
N ALA A 36 3.42 -6.70 -13.24
CA ALA A 36 2.44 -7.53 -12.51
C ALA A 36 1.05 -7.49 -13.15
N THR A 37 0.67 -6.35 -13.78
CA THR A 37 -0.65 -6.17 -14.39
C THR A 37 -0.70 -6.51 -15.88
N HIS A 38 0.43 -6.64 -16.54
CA HIS A 38 0.51 -6.93 -17.98
C HIS A 38 -0.15 -8.27 -18.38
N GLN A 39 -0.30 -9.20 -17.46
CA GLN A 39 -0.90 -10.53 -17.69
C GLN A 39 -2.37 -10.60 -17.24
N ASP A 40 -3.10 -9.50 -17.30
CA ASP A 40 -4.52 -9.41 -16.89
C ASP A 40 -4.78 -9.89 -15.45
N SER A 41 -3.84 -9.62 -14.55
CA SER A 41 -3.98 -9.94 -13.13
C SER A 41 -5.21 -9.27 -12.55
N LYS A 42 -6.06 -10.03 -11.87
CA LYS A 42 -7.28 -9.53 -11.23
C LYS A 42 -7.04 -9.08 -9.79
N ILE A 43 -6.00 -9.59 -9.17
CA ILE A 43 -5.64 -9.30 -7.78
C ILE A 43 -4.14 -9.02 -7.71
N LEU A 44 -3.75 -7.96 -7.02
CA LEU A 44 -2.35 -7.64 -6.69
C LEU A 44 -2.16 -7.66 -5.17
N LEU A 45 -1.02 -8.19 -4.76
CA LEU A 45 -0.53 -8.10 -3.39
C LEU A 45 0.63 -7.10 -3.37
N LEU A 46 0.49 -6.03 -2.61
CA LEU A 46 1.47 -4.94 -2.51
C LEU A 46 1.97 -4.88 -1.08
N ASP A 47 3.25 -5.13 -0.90
CA ASP A 47 3.92 -5.05 0.39
C ASP A 47 4.77 -3.78 0.44
N GLU A 48 4.38 -2.84 1.29
CA GLU A 48 5.00 -1.51 1.46
C GLU A 48 5.33 -0.80 0.13
N PRO A 49 4.36 -0.63 -0.79
CA PRO A 49 4.63 -0.18 -2.15
C PRO A 49 5.21 1.23 -2.25
N LEU A 50 5.14 2.01 -1.18
CA LEU A 50 5.60 3.41 -1.11
C LEU A 50 6.81 3.59 -0.19
N ALA A 51 7.41 2.50 0.31
CA ALA A 51 8.54 2.56 1.23
C ALA A 51 9.75 3.26 0.62
N ALA A 52 10.42 4.08 1.42
CA ALA A 52 11.65 4.80 1.07
C ALA A 52 11.54 5.71 -0.17
N MET A 53 10.34 6.21 -0.47
CA MET A 53 10.09 7.16 -1.56
C MET A 53 9.87 8.57 -1.02
N GLY A 54 10.32 9.57 -1.80
CA GLY A 54 9.96 10.96 -1.56
C GLY A 54 8.51 11.25 -1.97
N ALA A 55 7.94 12.35 -1.49
CA ALA A 55 6.54 12.72 -1.73
C ALA A 55 6.13 12.72 -3.22
N LYS A 56 7.01 13.23 -4.10
CA LYS A 56 6.76 13.25 -5.54
C LYS A 56 6.70 11.85 -6.16
N GLU A 57 7.57 10.95 -5.72
CA GLU A 57 7.62 9.57 -6.21
C GLU A 57 6.44 8.77 -5.69
N SER A 58 6.09 8.94 -4.41
CA SER A 58 4.90 8.32 -3.81
C SER A 58 3.62 8.74 -4.54
N ALA A 59 3.46 10.03 -4.85
CA ALA A 59 2.30 10.52 -5.60
C ALA A 59 2.12 9.80 -6.94
N LEU A 60 3.20 9.60 -7.71
CA LEU A 60 3.15 8.88 -8.98
C LEU A 60 2.69 7.43 -8.83
N VAL A 61 3.16 6.74 -7.78
CA VAL A 61 2.77 5.35 -7.51
C VAL A 61 1.32 5.28 -7.01
N ILE A 62 0.91 6.22 -6.15
CA ILE A 62 -0.48 6.35 -5.67
C ILE A 62 -1.44 6.53 -6.85
N ASP A 63 -1.15 7.45 -7.76
CA ASP A 63 -1.97 7.70 -8.93
C ASP A 63 -2.10 6.45 -9.80
N LEU A 64 -1.00 5.71 -10.00
CA LEU A 64 -1.00 4.45 -10.75
C LEU A 64 -1.84 3.37 -10.05
N VAL A 65 -1.69 3.20 -8.74
CA VAL A 65 -2.48 2.23 -7.95
C VAL A 65 -3.97 2.55 -8.05
N LYS A 66 -4.35 3.83 -7.94
CA LYS A 66 -5.73 4.28 -8.11
C LYS A 66 -6.27 4.02 -9.53
N ASP A 67 -5.47 4.28 -10.57
CA ASP A 67 -5.86 4.01 -11.95
C ASP A 67 -6.10 2.52 -12.19
N LEU A 68 -5.19 1.67 -11.72
CA LEU A 68 -5.32 0.21 -11.84
C LEU A 68 -6.55 -0.33 -11.10
N SER A 69 -6.82 0.17 -9.89
CA SER A 69 -7.99 -0.25 -9.12
C SER A 69 -9.30 0.25 -9.74
N ARG A 70 -9.43 1.58 -9.91
CA ARG A 70 -10.72 2.21 -10.25
C ARG A 70 -11.09 2.07 -11.72
N ASN A 71 -10.10 2.18 -12.62
CA ASN A 71 -10.36 2.22 -14.06
C ASN A 71 -10.14 0.87 -14.75
N ARG A 72 -9.32 -0.01 -14.15
CA ARG A 72 -9.00 -1.32 -14.74
C ARG A 72 -9.54 -2.50 -13.94
N GLY A 73 -10.19 -2.24 -12.82
CA GLY A 73 -10.88 -3.26 -12.01
C GLY A 73 -9.93 -4.28 -11.36
N VAL A 74 -8.68 -3.87 -11.08
CA VAL A 74 -7.72 -4.71 -10.37
C VAL A 74 -7.96 -4.58 -8.88
N SER A 75 -8.31 -5.66 -8.20
CA SER A 75 -8.42 -5.70 -6.73
C SER A 75 -7.03 -5.71 -6.10
N MET A 76 -6.87 -5.05 -4.95
CA MET A 76 -5.56 -4.97 -4.31
C MET A 76 -5.64 -5.28 -2.82
N ILE A 77 -4.64 -6.00 -2.32
CA ILE A 77 -4.36 -6.13 -0.89
C ILE A 77 -3.04 -5.40 -0.66
N ILE A 78 -3.08 -4.35 0.16
CA ILE A 78 -1.94 -3.48 0.43
C ILE A 78 -1.54 -3.66 1.89
N ILE A 79 -0.28 -3.95 2.13
CA ILE A 79 0.34 -3.94 3.46
C ILE A 79 1.16 -2.66 3.55
N ASP A 80 0.83 -1.81 4.50
CA ASP A 80 1.56 -0.56 4.77
C ASP A 80 1.43 -0.21 6.26
N HIS A 81 2.38 0.53 6.78
CA HIS A 81 2.38 1.05 8.15
C HIS A 81 2.06 2.56 8.20
N ASN A 82 1.92 3.20 7.03
CA ASN A 82 1.57 4.62 6.91
C ASN A 82 0.05 4.79 6.73
N TYR A 83 -0.62 5.24 7.76
CA TYR A 83 -2.08 5.42 7.75
C TYR A 83 -2.55 6.41 6.68
N THR A 84 -1.78 7.46 6.40
CA THR A 84 -2.13 8.41 5.32
C THR A 84 -2.23 7.71 3.97
N HIS A 85 -1.27 6.84 3.64
CA HIS A 85 -1.31 6.05 2.41
C HIS A 85 -2.49 5.09 2.38
N MET A 86 -2.77 4.42 3.50
CA MET A 86 -3.88 3.48 3.61
C MET A 86 -5.23 4.17 3.42
N PHE A 87 -5.43 5.33 4.05
CA PHE A 87 -6.65 6.13 3.90
C PHE A 87 -6.81 6.71 2.49
N GLU A 88 -5.72 6.92 1.79
CA GLU A 88 -5.75 7.42 0.42
C GLU A 88 -6.02 6.33 -0.63
N LEU A 89 -5.56 5.10 -0.39
CA LEU A 89 -5.56 4.01 -1.36
C LEU A 89 -6.63 2.95 -1.14
N CYS A 90 -7.02 2.72 0.12
CA CYS A 90 -7.86 1.58 0.49
C CYS A 90 -9.31 1.99 0.73
N ASP A 91 -10.24 1.09 0.45
CA ASP A 91 -11.65 1.24 0.80
C ASP A 91 -11.94 0.59 2.16
N ARG A 92 -11.13 -0.41 2.57
CA ARG A 92 -11.32 -1.21 3.78
C ARG A 92 -9.98 -1.44 4.48
N LEU A 93 -10.01 -1.36 5.80
CA LEU A 93 -8.85 -1.56 6.67
C LEU A 93 -8.99 -2.85 7.47
N ASN A 94 -7.89 -3.60 7.53
CA ASN A 94 -7.76 -4.77 8.38
C ASN A 94 -6.50 -4.62 9.22
N ILE A 95 -6.64 -4.73 10.55
CA ILE A 95 -5.48 -4.72 11.44
C ILE A 95 -5.16 -6.15 11.83
N LEU A 96 -3.95 -6.58 11.46
CA LEU A 96 -3.42 -7.89 11.77
C LEU A 96 -2.56 -7.81 13.04
N GLN A 97 -2.93 -8.57 14.05
CA GLN A 97 -2.19 -8.66 15.33
C GLN A 97 -2.12 -10.11 15.77
N GLU A 98 -0.92 -10.58 16.12
CA GLU A 98 -0.70 -11.95 16.64
C GLU A 98 -1.31 -13.04 15.74
N GLY A 99 -1.22 -12.86 14.42
CA GLY A 99 -1.77 -13.81 13.45
C GLY A 99 -3.30 -13.78 13.30
N ARG A 100 -3.97 -12.76 13.85
CA ARG A 100 -5.43 -12.61 13.78
C ARG A 100 -5.80 -11.21 13.30
N ILE A 101 -6.91 -11.11 12.57
CA ILE A 101 -7.52 -9.82 12.26
C ILE A 101 -8.24 -9.35 13.52
N SER A 102 -7.72 -8.29 14.12
CA SER A 102 -8.27 -7.68 15.35
C SER A 102 -9.25 -6.56 15.05
N LEU A 103 -9.17 -5.96 13.87
CA LEU A 103 -10.07 -4.92 13.39
C LEU A 103 -10.34 -5.12 11.90
N ASP A 104 -11.58 -4.89 11.50
CA ASP A 104 -12.04 -4.92 10.13
C ASP A 104 -13.13 -3.84 9.96
N MET A 105 -12.86 -2.82 9.12
CA MET A 105 -13.76 -1.68 8.94
C MET A 105 -13.54 -1.01 7.58
N ASN A 106 -14.53 -0.24 7.12
CA ASN A 106 -14.35 0.61 5.96
C ASN A 106 -13.58 1.89 6.35
N VAL A 107 -12.82 2.43 5.40
CA VAL A 107 -12.07 3.68 5.61
C VAL A 107 -13.02 4.85 5.89
N GLU A 108 -14.18 4.88 5.23
CA GLU A 108 -15.19 5.94 5.40
C GLU A 108 -15.83 5.98 6.80
N ASP A 109 -15.74 4.88 7.57
CA ASP A 109 -16.34 4.76 8.90
C ASP A 109 -15.39 5.26 10.03
N THR A 110 -14.18 5.71 9.68
CA THR A 110 -13.17 6.12 10.67
C THR A 110 -12.30 7.27 10.18
N THR A 111 -11.41 7.75 11.04
CA THR A 111 -10.38 8.75 10.73
C THR A 111 -9.01 8.25 11.17
N ILE A 112 -7.95 8.88 10.65
CA ILE A 112 -6.56 8.57 11.04
C ILE A 112 -6.37 8.75 12.54
N GLU A 113 -6.95 9.82 13.10
CA GLU A 113 -6.89 10.14 14.54
C GLU A 113 -7.57 9.04 15.36
N ALA A 114 -8.81 8.67 15.01
CA ALA A 114 -9.56 7.64 15.72
C ALA A 114 -8.87 6.27 15.66
N LEU A 115 -8.34 5.91 14.48
CA LEU A 115 -7.57 4.68 14.31
C LEU A 115 -6.29 4.68 15.15
N THR A 116 -5.56 5.80 15.17
CA THR A 116 -4.34 5.97 15.95
C THR A 116 -4.63 5.84 17.45
N GLU A 117 -5.68 6.51 17.95
CA GLU A 117 -6.09 6.41 19.35
C GLU A 117 -6.46 4.98 19.74
N LEU A 118 -7.21 4.29 18.87
CA LEU A 118 -7.56 2.89 19.07
C LEU A 118 -6.30 2.03 19.20
N MET A 119 -5.35 2.15 18.29
CA MET A 119 -4.10 1.38 18.29
C MET A 119 -3.26 1.65 19.53
N VAL A 120 -3.15 2.92 19.95
CA VAL A 120 -2.43 3.28 21.17
C VAL A 120 -3.12 2.70 22.42
N SER A 121 -4.44 2.75 22.49
CA SER A 121 -5.22 2.20 23.60
C SER A 121 -5.05 0.68 23.72
N GLU A 122 -5.12 -0.04 22.59
CA GLU A 122 -4.90 -1.49 22.53
C GLU A 122 -3.48 -1.88 22.92
N TYR A 123 -2.48 -1.12 22.48
CA TYR A 123 -1.08 -1.33 22.87
C TYR A 123 -0.89 -1.16 24.40
N ARG A 124 -1.44 -0.09 24.98
CA ARG A 124 -1.36 0.16 26.44
C ARG A 124 -2.05 -0.93 27.23
N ARG A 125 -3.23 -1.38 26.79
CA ARG A 125 -3.97 -2.47 27.44
C ARG A 125 -3.13 -3.76 27.48
N ARG A 126 -2.44 -4.09 26.38
CA ARG A 126 -1.60 -5.30 26.33
C ARG A 126 -0.39 -5.22 27.25
N ILE A 127 0.29 -4.09 27.30
CA ILE A 127 1.41 -3.90 28.26
C ILE A 127 0.92 -4.11 29.69
N ALA A 128 -0.23 -3.56 30.06
CA ALA A 128 -0.80 -3.71 31.38
C ALA A 128 -1.10 -5.18 31.73
N LEU A 129 -1.65 -5.96 30.78
CA LEU A 129 -1.93 -7.39 30.95
C LEU A 129 -0.64 -8.22 31.07
N GLY A 130 0.36 -7.99 30.18
CA GLY A 130 1.64 -8.69 30.25
C GLY A 130 2.45 -8.41 31.50
N GLN A 131 2.32 -7.22 32.09
CA GLN A 131 2.92 -6.91 33.40
C GLN A 131 2.23 -7.60 34.58
N GLN A 132 0.96 -7.97 34.47
CA GLN A 132 0.26 -8.75 35.47
C GLN A 132 0.69 -10.22 35.49
N GLU A 133 0.94 -10.81 34.32
CA GLU A 133 1.40 -12.20 34.19
C GLU A 133 2.83 -12.41 34.72
N LEU A 134 3.68 -11.37 34.69
CA LEU A 134 5.06 -11.42 35.20
C LEU A 134 5.15 -11.23 36.74
N ARG A 135 4.04 -10.94 37.40
CA ARG A 135 3.98 -10.74 38.87
C ARG A 135 3.43 -11.92 39.65
N VAL A 136 3.14 -13.02 38.97
CA VAL A 136 2.76 -14.32 39.54
C VAL A 136 3.94 -15.28 39.46
#